data_c04b71e78fb51dd0164c791cffe86051
#
_entry.id   c04b71e78fb51dd0164c791cffe86051
#
_cell.length_a   1.000
_cell.length_b   1.000
_cell.length_c   1.000
_cell.angle_alpha   90.00
_cell.angle_beta   90.00
_cell.angle_gamma   90.00
#
_symmetry.space_group_name_H-M   'P 1'
#
loop_
_entity.id
_entity.type
_entity.pdbx_description
1 polymer ?
#
loop_
_entity_poly.entity_id
_entity_poly.type
_entity_poly.pdbx_seq_one_letter_code
_entity_poly.pdbx_strand_id
1 'polypeptide(L)'
;MEEKLTILIADDNTYMKDMVEFSIKNDERFEIIGVAENGEKEIELIKELKPNIVITDLKKGNNWSGLDIIRKIKANSEYVPIFFIISASTHYYFQEIMKLGVRYFLNKPCNNDRILEKLEEIYNDVYPKKIIILQDNKIETDNRNFFYKLLHTLKKRMS
;
A
#
# COMPACT_ATOMS: atom_id res chain seq x y z
N MET A 1 -17.49 0.71 13.82
CA MET A 1 -16.06 0.40 14.06
C MET A 1 -15.33 0.59 12.74
N GLU A 2 -14.25 1.31 12.74
CA GLU A 2 -13.39 1.37 11.56
C GLU A 2 -12.74 -0.03 11.40
N GLU A 3 -12.83 -0.60 10.21
CA GLU A 3 -12.23 -1.92 9.94
C GLU A 3 -10.71 -1.78 9.86
N LYS A 4 -9.99 -2.72 10.47
CA LYS A 4 -8.54 -2.77 10.40
C LYS A 4 -8.10 -3.25 9.01
N LEU A 5 -7.03 -2.66 8.48
CA LEU A 5 -6.33 -3.18 7.31
C LEU A 5 -5.22 -4.14 7.76
N THR A 6 -5.29 -5.36 7.28
CA THR A 6 -4.32 -6.41 7.56
C THR A 6 -3.13 -6.33 6.61
N ILE A 7 -1.92 -6.50 7.15
CA ILE A 7 -0.65 -6.35 6.44
C ILE A 7 0.13 -7.66 6.45
N LEU A 8 0.55 -8.12 5.28
CA LEU A 8 1.59 -9.12 5.10
C LEU A 8 2.89 -8.41 4.72
N ILE A 9 3.99 -8.71 5.42
CA ILE A 9 5.32 -8.20 5.09
C ILE A 9 6.09 -9.29 4.35
N ALA A 10 6.61 -8.97 3.18
CA ALA A 10 7.37 -9.86 2.35
C ALA A 10 8.74 -9.24 2.03
N ASP A 11 9.69 -9.46 2.90
CA ASP A 11 11.09 -9.00 2.81
C ASP A 11 11.98 -10.04 3.48
N ASP A 12 13.14 -10.35 2.90
CA ASP A 12 14.15 -11.25 3.48
C ASP A 12 14.92 -10.59 4.62
N ASN A 13 14.80 -9.28 4.77
CA ASN A 13 15.41 -8.51 5.83
C ASN A 13 14.42 -8.28 7.00
N THR A 14 14.70 -8.89 8.13
CA THR A 14 13.93 -8.73 9.39
C THR A 14 13.78 -7.27 9.83
N TYR A 15 14.73 -6.41 9.48
CA TYR A 15 14.67 -4.98 9.79
C TYR A 15 13.44 -4.28 9.19
N MET A 16 12.96 -4.72 8.03
CA MET A 16 11.74 -4.15 7.43
C MET A 16 10.51 -4.44 8.30
N LYS A 17 10.41 -5.66 8.86
CA LYS A 17 9.35 -5.99 9.80
C LYS A 17 9.35 -5.03 11.00
N ASP A 18 10.52 -4.85 11.62
CA ASP A 18 10.67 -3.98 12.80
C ASP A 18 10.30 -2.53 12.47
N MET A 19 10.67 -2.03 11.29
CA MET A 19 10.31 -0.70 10.82
C MET A 19 8.79 -0.53 10.67
N VAL A 20 8.12 -1.49 10.06
CA VAL A 20 6.67 -1.44 9.87
C VAL A 20 5.96 -1.54 11.22
N GLU A 21 6.36 -2.50 12.08
CA GLU A 21 5.82 -2.63 13.44
C GLU A 21 5.95 -1.32 14.24
N PHE A 22 7.12 -0.68 14.17
CA PHE A 22 7.34 0.60 14.84
C PHE A 22 6.46 1.71 14.24
N SER A 23 6.31 1.75 12.92
CA SER A 23 5.52 2.77 12.23
C SER A 23 4.05 2.74 12.63
N ILE A 24 3.49 1.55 12.90
CA ILE A 24 2.06 1.37 13.23
C ILE A 24 1.80 1.09 14.72
N LYS A 25 2.82 1.16 15.57
CA LYS A 25 2.75 0.74 16.99
C LYS A 25 1.57 1.31 17.77
N ASN A 26 1.16 2.53 17.47
CA ASN A 26 0.06 3.23 18.15
C ASN A 26 -1.14 3.47 17.22
N ASP A 27 -1.21 2.75 16.12
CA ASP A 27 -2.22 2.94 15.09
C ASP A 27 -3.10 1.69 14.95
N GLU A 28 -4.26 1.74 15.58
CA GLU A 28 -5.21 0.62 15.59
C GLU A 28 -5.85 0.31 14.23
N ARG A 29 -5.62 1.16 13.22
CA ARG A 29 -6.12 0.95 11.86
C ARG A 29 -5.41 -0.17 11.11
N PHE A 30 -4.24 -0.60 11.58
CA PHE A 30 -3.39 -1.58 10.91
C PHE A 30 -3.05 -2.76 11.81
N GLU A 31 -2.89 -3.94 11.20
CA GLU A 31 -2.48 -5.16 11.88
C GLU A 31 -1.58 -6.01 10.99
N ILE A 32 -0.38 -6.35 11.48
CA ILE A 32 0.51 -7.29 10.79
C ILE A 32 0.04 -8.71 11.08
N ILE A 33 -0.33 -9.45 10.04
CA ILE A 33 -0.86 -10.81 10.15
C ILE A 33 0.11 -11.89 9.66
N GLY A 34 1.23 -11.51 9.06
CA GLY A 34 2.22 -12.47 8.60
C GLY A 34 3.49 -11.83 8.08
N VAL A 35 4.54 -12.64 8.00
CA VAL A 35 5.84 -12.27 7.42
C VAL A 35 6.28 -13.40 6.49
N ALA A 36 6.70 -13.05 5.29
CA ALA A 36 7.23 -13.96 4.29
C ALA A 36 8.71 -13.62 4.00
N GLU A 37 9.59 -14.59 4.16
CA GLU A 37 11.03 -14.42 3.98
C GLU A 37 11.48 -14.68 2.53
N ASN A 38 10.60 -15.23 1.70
CA ASN A 38 10.87 -15.53 0.30
C ASN A 38 9.60 -15.47 -0.56
N GLY A 39 9.76 -15.53 -1.87
CA GLY A 39 8.65 -15.37 -2.81
C GLY A 39 7.62 -16.51 -2.80
N GLU A 40 8.04 -17.75 -2.51
CA GLU A 40 7.11 -18.89 -2.40
C GLU A 40 6.20 -18.72 -1.19
N LYS A 41 6.80 -18.36 -0.05
CA LYS A 41 6.05 -18.10 1.18
C LYS A 41 5.14 -16.89 1.06
N GLU A 42 5.56 -15.85 0.34
CA GLU A 42 4.70 -14.70 0.04
C GLU A 42 3.44 -15.11 -0.72
N ILE A 43 3.58 -15.89 -1.79
CA ILE A 43 2.43 -16.37 -2.58
C ILE A 43 1.53 -17.26 -1.74
N GLU A 44 2.10 -18.17 -0.94
CA GLU A 44 1.34 -19.04 -0.04
C GLU A 44 0.51 -18.22 0.95
N LEU A 45 1.16 -17.29 1.68
CA LEU A 45 0.51 -16.48 2.70
C LEU A 45 -0.51 -15.48 2.12
N ILE A 46 -0.30 -14.95 0.92
CA ILE A 46 -1.32 -14.13 0.25
C ILE A 46 -2.60 -14.94 0.03
N LYS A 47 -2.48 -16.18 -0.41
CA LYS A 47 -3.64 -17.05 -0.67
C LYS A 47 -4.34 -17.49 0.61
N GLU A 48 -3.56 -17.81 1.64
CA GLU A 48 -4.07 -18.33 2.92
C GLU A 48 -4.70 -17.21 3.76
N LEU A 49 -3.96 -16.12 3.98
CA LEU A 49 -4.34 -15.05 4.90
C LEU A 49 -5.21 -13.97 4.26
N LYS A 50 -5.17 -13.85 2.94
CA LYS A 50 -5.86 -12.78 2.18
C LYS A 50 -5.65 -11.39 2.79
N PRO A 51 -4.38 -10.93 2.95
CA PRO A 51 -4.07 -9.65 3.56
C PRO A 51 -4.61 -8.49 2.71
N ASN A 52 -5.07 -7.41 3.34
CA ASN A 52 -5.48 -6.21 2.59
C ASN A 52 -4.30 -5.56 1.88
N ILE A 53 -3.14 -5.52 2.55
CA ILE A 53 -1.91 -4.89 2.06
C ILE A 53 -0.78 -5.92 2.07
N VAL A 54 0.01 -5.97 1.00
CA VAL A 54 1.29 -6.68 0.96
C VAL A 54 2.41 -5.66 0.79
N ILE A 55 3.24 -5.52 1.82
CA ILE A 55 4.47 -4.74 1.74
C ILE A 55 5.55 -5.67 1.20
N THR A 56 6.11 -5.35 0.03
CA THR A 56 7.03 -6.26 -0.66
C THR A 56 8.27 -5.54 -1.18
N ASP A 57 9.44 -6.20 -1.13
CA ASP A 57 10.64 -5.77 -1.85
C ASP A 57 10.64 -6.34 -3.28
N LEU A 58 11.26 -5.63 -4.20
CA LEU A 58 11.45 -6.09 -5.59
C LEU A 58 12.55 -7.15 -5.71
N LYS A 59 13.53 -7.12 -4.81
CA LYS A 59 14.63 -8.08 -4.79
C LYS A 59 14.47 -9.01 -3.59
N LYS A 60 14.22 -10.30 -3.87
CA LYS A 60 14.09 -11.34 -2.86
C LYS A 60 14.96 -12.52 -3.21
N GLY A 61 16.12 -12.61 -2.58
CA GLY A 61 17.06 -13.70 -2.81
C GLY A 61 17.41 -13.88 -4.29
N ASN A 62 17.78 -15.12 -4.67
CA ASN A 62 18.32 -15.39 -6.01
C ASN A 62 17.26 -15.77 -7.06
N ASN A 63 16.01 -16.05 -6.69
CA ASN A 63 15.07 -16.74 -7.59
C ASN A 63 13.72 -16.05 -7.84
N TRP A 64 13.35 -15.01 -7.10
CA TRP A 64 12.04 -14.37 -7.26
C TRP A 64 12.15 -12.86 -7.24
N SER A 65 11.70 -12.22 -8.32
CA SER A 65 11.47 -10.79 -8.34
C SER A 65 10.10 -10.47 -7.73
N GLY A 66 10.01 -9.46 -6.88
CA GLY A 66 8.72 -8.98 -6.37
C GLY A 66 7.74 -8.64 -7.48
N LEU A 67 8.23 -8.13 -8.63
CA LEU A 67 7.40 -7.86 -9.81
C LEU A 67 6.79 -9.14 -10.40
N ASP A 68 7.53 -10.25 -10.43
CA ASP A 68 7.00 -11.51 -10.97
C ASP A 68 5.93 -12.10 -10.04
N ILE A 69 6.09 -11.93 -8.73
CA ILE A 69 5.07 -12.30 -7.75
C ILE A 69 3.79 -11.49 -7.97
N ILE A 70 3.92 -10.18 -8.11
CA ILE A 70 2.79 -9.29 -8.38
C ILE A 70 2.08 -9.68 -9.69
N ARG A 71 2.84 -9.94 -10.77
CA ARG A 71 2.28 -10.42 -12.05
C ARG A 71 1.52 -11.72 -11.86
N LYS A 72 2.12 -12.68 -11.16
CA LYS A 72 1.53 -14.00 -10.92
C LYS A 72 0.24 -13.91 -10.11
N ILE A 73 0.22 -13.12 -9.05
CA ILE A 73 -0.97 -12.92 -8.22
C ILE A 73 -2.07 -12.24 -9.03
N LYS A 74 -1.75 -11.16 -9.77
CA LYS A 74 -2.74 -10.43 -10.59
C LYS A 74 -3.32 -11.26 -11.73
N ALA A 75 -2.54 -12.16 -12.31
CA ALA A 75 -2.99 -13.00 -13.43
C ALA A 75 -3.78 -14.24 -13.02
N ASN A 76 -3.51 -14.79 -11.83
CA ASN A 76 -3.96 -16.14 -11.48
C ASN A 76 -4.71 -16.23 -10.15
N SER A 77 -5.00 -15.10 -9.50
CA SER A 77 -5.67 -15.08 -8.21
C SER A 77 -7.02 -14.38 -8.30
N GLU A 78 -8.05 -14.97 -7.69
CA GLU A 78 -9.35 -14.30 -7.49
C GLU A 78 -9.26 -13.15 -6.48
N TYR A 79 -8.27 -13.23 -5.58
CA TYR A 79 -7.98 -12.20 -4.59
C TYR A 79 -6.66 -11.50 -4.90
N VAL A 80 -6.70 -10.19 -5.05
CA VAL A 80 -5.53 -9.35 -5.30
C VAL A 80 -5.43 -8.31 -4.20
N PRO A 81 -4.39 -8.38 -3.34
CA PRO A 81 -4.18 -7.38 -2.29
C PRO A 81 -3.69 -6.04 -2.89
N ILE A 82 -3.70 -5.01 -2.07
CA ILE A 82 -2.99 -3.77 -2.38
C ILE A 82 -1.49 -4.01 -2.19
N PHE A 83 -0.71 -3.87 -3.26
CA PHE A 83 0.74 -3.97 -3.17
C PHE A 83 1.35 -2.61 -2.82
N PHE A 84 2.18 -2.60 -1.78
CA PHE A 84 3.01 -1.48 -1.38
C PHE A 84 4.48 -1.90 -1.49
N ILE A 85 5.18 -1.37 -2.49
CA ILE A 85 6.57 -1.71 -2.79
C ILE A 85 7.52 -0.82 -1.99
N ILE A 86 8.44 -1.43 -1.23
CA ILE A 86 9.55 -0.72 -0.57
C ILE A 86 10.85 -1.36 -1.04
N SER A 87 11.59 -0.70 -1.92
CA SER A 87 12.79 -1.28 -2.55
C SER A 87 13.83 -0.22 -2.91
N ALA A 88 15.10 -0.60 -2.91
CA ALA A 88 16.19 0.25 -3.42
C ALA A 88 16.16 0.39 -4.96
N SER A 89 15.35 -0.39 -5.65
CA SER A 89 15.33 -0.47 -7.12
C SER A 89 14.06 0.10 -7.75
N THR A 90 13.20 0.80 -7.01
CA THR A 90 11.91 1.31 -7.52
C THR A 90 12.09 2.21 -8.74
N HIS A 91 13.14 3.03 -8.79
CA HIS A 91 13.40 3.94 -9.92
C HIS A 91 13.76 3.19 -11.21
N TYR A 92 14.47 2.04 -11.13
CA TYR A 92 14.78 1.23 -12.31
C TYR A 92 13.54 0.56 -12.89
N TYR A 93 12.62 0.14 -12.02
CA TYR A 93 11.42 -0.60 -12.40
C TYR A 93 10.16 0.26 -12.43
N PHE A 94 10.30 1.59 -12.37
CA PHE A 94 9.17 2.50 -12.27
C PHE A 94 8.10 2.27 -13.36
N GLN A 95 8.52 2.12 -14.62
CA GLN A 95 7.57 1.89 -15.71
C GLN A 95 6.84 0.55 -15.59
N GLU A 96 7.52 -0.49 -15.11
CA GLU A 96 6.92 -1.80 -14.90
C GLU A 96 5.96 -1.79 -13.71
N ILE A 97 6.35 -1.13 -12.62
CA ILE A 97 5.49 -0.91 -11.44
C ILE A 97 4.20 -0.23 -11.88
N MET A 98 4.30 0.84 -12.67
CA MET A 98 3.12 1.58 -13.16
C MET A 98 2.27 0.74 -14.12
N LYS A 99 2.87 -0.02 -15.02
CA LYS A 99 2.15 -0.95 -15.93
C LYS A 99 1.38 -2.04 -15.17
N LEU A 100 1.91 -2.47 -14.02
CA LEU A 100 1.23 -3.42 -13.13
C LEU A 100 0.11 -2.77 -12.33
N GLY A 101 -0.09 -1.45 -12.41
CA GLY A 101 -1.10 -0.72 -11.67
C GLY A 101 -0.80 -0.64 -10.17
N VAL A 102 0.46 -0.77 -9.76
CA VAL A 102 0.87 -0.55 -8.37
C VAL A 102 1.01 0.95 -8.14
N ARG A 103 0.25 1.46 -7.17
CA ARG A 103 0.18 2.91 -6.88
C ARG A 103 1.07 3.33 -5.72
N TYR A 104 1.42 2.40 -4.83
CA TYR A 104 2.11 2.70 -3.57
C TYR A 104 3.50 2.11 -3.60
N PHE A 105 4.50 2.97 -3.53
CA PHE A 105 5.90 2.56 -3.46
C PHE A 105 6.77 3.60 -2.75
N LEU A 106 7.82 3.13 -2.10
CA LEU A 106 8.88 3.94 -1.51
C LEU A 106 10.24 3.42 -1.97
N ASN A 107 11.19 4.35 -2.11
CA ASN A 107 12.58 4.02 -2.37
C ASN A 107 13.34 3.85 -1.06
N LYS A 108 14.14 2.78 -0.93
CA LYS A 108 15.08 2.62 0.19
C LYS A 108 16.31 3.54 -0.06
N PRO A 109 16.85 4.21 0.97
CA PRO A 109 16.42 4.17 2.36
C PRO A 109 15.16 5.01 2.60
N CYS A 110 14.27 4.51 3.46
CA CYS A 110 13.11 5.24 3.96
C CYS A 110 13.05 5.14 5.49
N ASN A 111 12.33 6.05 6.11
CA ASN A 111 12.10 6.07 7.55
C ASN A 111 10.66 5.67 7.90
N ASN A 112 10.40 5.51 9.21
CA ASN A 112 9.11 5.10 9.73
C ASN A 112 7.99 6.07 9.39
N ASP A 113 8.25 7.38 9.39
CA ASP A 113 7.26 8.40 9.08
C ASP A 113 6.77 8.29 7.63
N ARG A 114 7.69 8.00 6.69
CA ARG A 114 7.34 7.78 5.27
C ARG A 114 6.52 6.52 5.06
N ILE A 115 6.81 5.47 5.83
CA ILE A 115 6.04 4.22 5.79
C ILE A 115 4.62 4.49 6.31
N LEU A 116 4.50 5.15 7.46
CA LEU A 116 3.20 5.50 8.04
C LEU A 116 2.40 6.41 7.10
N GLU A 117 3.00 7.47 6.57
CA GLU A 117 2.36 8.39 5.61
C GLU A 117 1.77 7.61 4.42
N LYS A 118 2.49 6.63 3.89
CA LYS A 118 2.03 5.83 2.77
C LYS A 118 0.91 4.85 3.16
N LEU A 119 0.99 4.27 4.34
CA LEU A 119 -0.09 3.44 4.89
C LEU A 119 -1.37 4.25 5.14
N GLU A 120 -1.24 5.48 5.63
CA GLU A 120 -2.37 6.41 5.78
C GLU A 120 -3.00 6.78 4.43
N GLU A 121 -2.17 6.98 3.39
CA GLU A 121 -2.66 7.19 2.02
C GLU A 121 -3.50 5.99 1.55
N ILE A 122 -3.00 4.76 1.75
CA ILE A 122 -3.72 3.53 1.44
C ILE A 122 -5.05 3.47 2.21
N TYR A 123 -5.00 3.71 3.52
CA TYR A 123 -6.19 3.67 4.36
C TYR A 123 -7.27 4.64 3.89
N ASN A 124 -6.89 5.88 3.58
CA ASN A 124 -7.80 6.91 3.08
C ASN A 124 -8.35 6.61 1.68
N ASP A 125 -7.61 5.85 0.85
CA ASP A 125 -8.10 5.41 -0.46
C ASP A 125 -9.09 4.24 -0.34
N VAL A 126 -8.93 3.37 0.65
CA VAL A 126 -9.84 2.26 0.97
C VAL A 126 -11.10 2.78 1.67
N TYR A 127 -10.92 3.65 2.66
CA TYR A 127 -12.00 4.23 3.46
C TYR A 127 -12.06 5.75 3.30
N PRO A 128 -12.55 6.25 2.17
CA PRO A 128 -12.63 7.70 1.95
C PRO A 128 -13.63 8.32 2.92
N LYS A 129 -13.19 9.28 3.72
CA LYS A 129 -14.07 10.05 4.60
C LYS A 129 -15.14 10.73 3.77
N LYS A 130 -16.41 10.53 4.13
CA LYS A 130 -17.54 11.24 3.47
C LYS A 130 -17.42 12.74 3.76
N ILE A 131 -17.42 13.54 2.70
CA ILE A 131 -17.57 14.99 2.86
C ILE A 131 -19.03 15.28 3.13
N ILE A 132 -19.32 15.84 4.30
CA ILE A 132 -20.62 16.44 4.61
C ILE A 132 -20.51 17.92 4.23
N ILE A 133 -21.14 18.30 3.12
CA ILE A 133 -21.30 19.70 2.78
C ILE A 133 -22.47 20.20 3.64
N LEU A 134 -22.14 20.91 4.72
CA LEU A 134 -23.16 21.63 5.49
C LEU A 134 -23.58 22.89 4.69
N GLN A 135 -24.87 23.19 4.67
CA GLN A 135 -25.43 24.30 3.88
C GLN A 135 -24.91 25.71 4.25
N ASP A 136 -24.11 25.83 5.28
CA ASP A 136 -23.60 27.12 5.80
C ASP A 136 -22.15 27.44 5.38
N ASN A 137 -21.73 27.10 4.16
CA ASN A 137 -20.44 27.50 3.57
C ASN A 137 -19.16 27.10 4.31
N LYS A 138 -19.18 26.15 5.23
CA LYS A 138 -17.96 25.54 5.78
C LYS A 138 -17.75 24.14 5.18
N ILE A 139 -16.66 23.99 4.42
CA ILE A 139 -16.18 22.68 3.97
C ILE A 139 -15.18 22.22 5.03
N GLU A 140 -15.58 21.32 5.89
CA GLU A 140 -14.64 20.58 6.73
C GLU A 140 -14.21 19.32 5.97
N THR A 141 -12.98 19.31 5.46
CA THR A 141 -12.40 18.15 4.80
C THR A 141 -11.13 17.77 5.53
N ASP A 142 -11.06 16.55 5.96
CA ASP A 142 -9.86 15.97 6.54
C ASP A 142 -9.09 15.07 5.54
N ASN A 143 -9.45 15.12 4.24
CA ASN A 143 -8.81 14.30 3.21
C ASN A 143 -8.30 15.12 2.02
N ARG A 144 -6.98 15.38 1.98
CA ARG A 144 -6.32 16.13 0.90
C ARG A 144 -6.51 15.50 -0.49
N ASN A 145 -6.54 14.17 -0.60
CA ASN A 145 -6.72 13.48 -1.87
C ASN A 145 -8.12 13.65 -2.47
N PHE A 146 -9.14 13.75 -1.64
CA PHE A 146 -10.49 14.03 -2.12
C PHE A 146 -10.60 15.45 -2.67
N PHE A 147 -9.95 16.41 -2.04
CA PHE A 147 -9.94 17.81 -2.49
C PHE A 147 -9.29 17.95 -3.87
N TYR A 148 -8.18 17.24 -4.11
CA TYR A 148 -7.53 17.21 -5.43
C TYR A 148 -8.42 16.58 -6.50
N LYS A 149 -9.10 15.47 -6.21
CA LYS A 149 -10.03 14.83 -7.15
C LYS A 149 -11.25 15.74 -7.45
N LEU A 150 -11.79 16.39 -6.43
CA LEU A 150 -12.92 17.33 -6.58
C LEU A 150 -12.51 18.55 -7.41
N LEU A 151 -11.38 19.17 -7.13
CA LEU A 151 -10.85 20.31 -7.90
C LEU A 151 -10.58 19.94 -9.36
N HIS A 152 -10.04 18.74 -9.62
CA HIS A 152 -9.79 18.26 -10.97
C HIS A 152 -11.11 18.01 -11.75
N THR A 153 -12.12 17.50 -11.06
CA THR A 153 -13.45 17.28 -11.65
C THR A 153 -14.17 18.60 -11.94
N LEU A 154 -14.07 19.57 -11.03
CA LEU A 154 -14.65 20.90 -11.22
C LEU A 154 -13.97 21.67 -12.37
N LYS A 155 -12.64 21.63 -12.46
CA LYS A 155 -11.91 22.24 -13.58
C LYS A 155 -12.31 21.66 -14.95
N LYS A 156 -12.60 20.35 -15.01
CA LYS A 156 -13.02 19.67 -16.23
C LYS A 156 -14.46 20.00 -16.68
N ARG A 157 -15.29 20.52 -15.76
CA ARG A 157 -16.67 20.95 -16.06
C ARG A 157 -16.77 22.44 -16.42
N MET A 158 -15.70 23.22 -16.18
CA MET A 158 -15.65 24.67 -16.46
C MET A 158 -14.84 25.00 -17.74
N SER A 159 -14.29 23.99 -18.41
CA SER A 159 -13.65 24.05 -19.72
C SER A 159 -14.51 23.34 -20.76
#